data_92a508c90b97207026c1354c3e5be205
#
_entry.id   92a508c90b97207026c1354c3e5be205
#
_cell.length_a   1.000
_cell.length_b   1.000
_cell.length_c   1.000
_cell.angle_alpha   90.00
_cell.angle_beta   90.00
_cell.angle_gamma   90.00
#
_symmetry.space_group_name_H-M   'P 1'
#
loop_
_entity.id
_entity.type
_entity.pdbx_description
1 polymer ?
#
loop_
_entity_poly.entity_id
_entity_poly.type
_entity_poly.pdbx_seq_one_letter_code
_entity_poly.pdbx_strand_id
1 'polypeptide(L)'
;MRGEHLVTVRNNKVQIKLPIRRNLTILKGRSATGKSTLIDLVGQFDELGPDSGVVVSCDVPCKVLSGKNWQRDLELISGSIVFIDEDNAFMRSREFAHAAKNSDNYYVLVAREALPQLPYSVDEIYELRNTGRSSSKYPAYSRTYTSAHKVYGPRQFDGARPDLVVVEDSNSGFDFFSALCQKSGVPCVSAKGKTNVFRTVRDAGANSILVIADGAAFGPEIETVLALGRYKNLLLFLPETFEWLVLSSGLFKDKKTQDMLLHPADYIENSEFFSWERFFTRQLVELTAGCYLAYEKSSLNPAYLEAGQRAILEASLPNLGLE
;
A
#
# COMPACT_ATOMS: atom_id res chain seq x y z
N MET A 1 4.86 -8.03 -14.40
CA MET A 1 4.85 -6.56 -14.69
C MET A 1 5.55 -5.81 -13.57
N ARG A 2 6.30 -4.78 -13.87
CA ARG A 2 6.98 -3.89 -12.92
C ARG A 2 6.99 -2.46 -13.46
N GLY A 3 7.33 -1.50 -12.62
CA GLY A 3 7.43 -0.08 -12.99
C GLY A 3 6.23 0.75 -12.54
N GLU A 4 6.38 2.05 -12.68
CA GLU A 4 5.34 3.05 -12.47
C GLU A 4 4.64 3.37 -13.78
N HIS A 5 3.32 3.30 -13.81
CA HIS A 5 2.49 3.58 -14.97
C HIS A 5 1.57 4.76 -14.68
N LEU A 6 1.52 5.74 -15.57
CA LEU A 6 0.58 6.85 -15.46
C LEU A 6 -0.58 6.62 -16.43
N VAL A 7 -1.72 6.20 -15.91
CA VAL A 7 -2.96 6.10 -16.69
C VAL A 7 -3.59 7.48 -16.82
N THR A 8 -3.78 7.95 -18.05
CA THR A 8 -4.53 9.17 -18.36
C THR A 8 -5.71 8.80 -19.23
N VAL A 9 -6.92 8.98 -18.71
CA VAL A 9 -8.18 8.75 -19.43
C VAL A 9 -8.86 10.07 -19.70
N ARG A 10 -9.21 10.35 -20.93
CA ARG A 10 -9.87 11.62 -21.32
C ARG A 10 -10.87 11.45 -22.43
N ASN A 11 -11.89 12.30 -22.39
CA ASN A 11 -12.80 12.59 -23.48
C ASN A 11 -13.02 14.14 -23.60
N ASN A 12 -14.07 14.58 -24.29
CA ASN A 12 -14.39 15.99 -24.43
C ASN A 12 -14.82 16.66 -23.10
N LYS A 13 -15.28 15.92 -22.09
CA LYS A 13 -15.85 16.45 -20.82
C LYS A 13 -14.94 16.27 -19.61
N VAL A 14 -14.13 15.20 -19.57
CA VAL A 14 -13.33 14.86 -18.38
C VAL A 14 -11.95 14.41 -18.78
N GLN A 15 -10.98 14.66 -17.87
CA GLN A 15 -9.65 14.07 -17.89
C GLN A 15 -9.33 13.57 -16.49
N ILE A 16 -8.96 12.28 -16.40
CA ILE A 16 -8.62 11.60 -15.15
C ILE A 16 -7.18 11.12 -15.25
N LYS A 17 -6.38 11.39 -14.21
CA LYS A 17 -5.00 10.89 -14.08
C LYS A 17 -4.87 10.02 -12.84
N LEU A 18 -4.30 8.84 -13.03
CA LEU A 18 -4.11 7.83 -11.99
C LEU A 18 -2.71 7.21 -12.09
N PRO A 19 -1.82 7.45 -11.12
CA PRO A 19 -0.54 6.74 -11.04
C PRO A 19 -0.76 5.33 -10.48
N ILE A 20 -0.14 4.34 -11.11
CA ILE A 20 -0.19 2.93 -10.71
C ILE A 20 1.24 2.47 -10.50
N ARG A 21 1.59 2.02 -9.30
CA ARG A 21 2.95 1.63 -8.93
C ARG A 21 3.08 0.21 -8.43
N ARG A 22 1.94 -0.40 -8.12
CA ARG A 22 1.89 -1.74 -7.53
C ARG A 22 0.78 -2.56 -8.16
N ASN A 23 0.86 -3.85 -7.93
CA ASN A 23 -0.14 -4.81 -8.40
C ASN A 23 -1.58 -4.55 -7.91
N LEU A 24 -1.76 -3.86 -6.78
CA LEU A 24 -3.09 -3.55 -6.23
C LEU A 24 -3.20 -2.06 -5.92
N THR A 25 -4.10 -1.38 -6.61
CA THR A 25 -4.50 0.02 -6.35
C THR A 25 -5.98 0.06 -6.01
N ILE A 26 -6.34 0.67 -4.89
CA ILE A 26 -7.72 0.76 -4.42
C ILE A 26 -8.24 2.17 -4.64
N LEU A 27 -9.33 2.30 -5.38
CA LEU A 27 -10.07 3.55 -5.52
C LEU A 27 -11.25 3.56 -4.55
N LYS A 28 -11.08 4.33 -3.48
CA LYS A 28 -12.14 4.60 -2.48
C LYS A 28 -12.83 5.94 -2.73
N GLY A 29 -13.86 6.21 -1.98
CA GLY A 29 -14.55 7.50 -1.96
C GLY A 29 -16.05 7.42 -2.18
N ARG A 30 -16.71 8.56 -1.91
CA ARG A 30 -18.16 8.70 -1.98
C ARG A 30 -18.67 8.52 -3.41
N SER A 31 -19.97 8.32 -3.56
CA SER A 31 -20.64 8.34 -4.87
C SER A 31 -20.40 9.67 -5.61
N ALA A 32 -20.46 9.63 -6.93
CA ALA A 32 -20.28 10.78 -7.82
C ALA A 32 -18.87 11.42 -7.83
N THR A 33 -17.81 10.68 -7.45
CA THR A 33 -16.43 11.16 -7.55
C THR A 33 -15.75 10.85 -8.88
N GLY A 34 -16.45 10.20 -9.82
CA GLY A 34 -15.93 9.86 -11.15
C GLY A 34 -15.31 8.47 -11.28
N LYS A 35 -15.43 7.60 -10.27
CA LYS A 35 -14.90 6.23 -10.32
C LYS A 35 -15.53 5.38 -11.41
N SER A 36 -16.87 5.27 -11.40
CA SER A 36 -17.61 4.53 -12.44
C SER A 36 -17.41 5.16 -13.81
N THR A 37 -17.35 6.50 -13.89
CA THR A 37 -16.99 7.19 -15.14
C THR A 37 -15.60 6.79 -15.65
N LEU A 38 -14.62 6.62 -14.78
CA LEU A 38 -13.28 6.12 -15.16
C LEU A 38 -13.38 4.72 -15.76
N ILE A 39 -14.07 3.80 -15.07
CA ILE A 39 -14.25 2.42 -15.53
C ILE A 39 -14.99 2.39 -16.89
N ASP A 40 -16.09 3.13 -17.00
CA ASP A 40 -16.89 3.21 -18.24
C ASP A 40 -16.06 3.72 -19.41
N LEU A 41 -15.24 4.74 -19.21
CA LEU A 41 -14.40 5.29 -20.27
C LEU A 41 -13.29 4.31 -20.68
N VAL A 42 -12.66 3.64 -19.73
CA VAL A 42 -11.67 2.58 -20.02
C VAL A 42 -12.34 1.45 -20.80
N GLY A 43 -13.53 1.00 -20.38
CA GLY A 43 -14.28 -0.06 -21.07
C GLY A 43 -14.68 0.33 -22.49
N GLN A 44 -15.18 1.55 -22.71
CA GLN A 44 -15.49 2.05 -24.06
C GLN A 44 -14.26 2.06 -24.98
N PHE A 45 -13.10 2.47 -24.44
CA PHE A 45 -11.86 2.44 -25.19
C PHE A 45 -11.36 1.01 -25.44
N ASP A 46 -11.50 0.12 -24.47
CA ASP A 46 -11.10 -1.28 -24.59
C ASP A 46 -11.91 -2.03 -25.67
N GLU A 47 -13.21 -1.72 -25.79
CA GLU A 47 -14.12 -2.34 -26.77
C GLU A 47 -14.03 -1.71 -28.17
N LEU A 48 -13.99 -0.38 -28.26
CA LEU A 48 -14.15 0.35 -29.51
C LEU A 48 -12.85 1.06 -29.98
N GLY A 49 -11.81 1.07 -29.16
CA GLY A 49 -10.59 1.77 -29.47
C GLY A 49 -10.80 3.29 -29.67
N PRO A 50 -10.09 3.90 -30.64
CA PRO A 50 -10.20 5.32 -30.96
C PRO A 50 -11.62 5.78 -31.38
N ASP A 51 -12.44 4.89 -31.92
CA ASP A 51 -13.80 5.19 -32.37
C ASP A 51 -14.76 5.47 -31.20
N SER A 52 -14.37 5.12 -29.96
CA SER A 52 -15.12 5.45 -28.76
C SER A 52 -15.19 6.96 -28.46
N GLY A 53 -14.34 7.79 -29.06
CA GLY A 53 -14.16 9.19 -28.69
C GLY A 53 -13.46 9.38 -27.35
N VAL A 54 -12.95 8.30 -26.75
CA VAL A 54 -12.13 8.28 -25.54
C VAL A 54 -10.67 8.09 -25.91
N VAL A 55 -9.77 8.69 -25.16
CA VAL A 55 -8.33 8.48 -25.27
C VAL A 55 -7.84 7.93 -23.94
N VAL A 56 -7.30 6.73 -23.96
CA VAL A 56 -6.54 6.13 -22.84
C VAL A 56 -5.07 6.15 -23.22
N SER A 57 -4.26 6.84 -22.40
CA SER A 57 -2.81 6.94 -22.58
C SER A 57 -2.14 6.27 -21.38
N CYS A 58 -1.45 5.19 -21.66
CA CYS A 58 -0.62 4.42 -20.73
C CYS A 58 0.43 3.68 -21.59
N ASP A 59 1.54 3.31 -20.99
CA ASP A 59 2.61 2.52 -21.62
C ASP A 59 2.29 1.01 -21.70
N VAL A 60 1.25 0.58 -20.96
CA VAL A 60 0.74 -0.80 -20.98
C VAL A 60 -0.77 -0.80 -21.27
N PRO A 61 -1.34 -1.92 -21.74
CA PRO A 61 -2.78 -2.02 -22.01
C PRO A 61 -3.61 -1.79 -20.74
N CYS A 62 -4.75 -1.10 -20.90
CA CYS A 62 -5.77 -0.94 -19.88
C CYS A 62 -7.01 -1.74 -20.28
N LYS A 63 -7.47 -2.62 -19.40
CA LYS A 63 -8.58 -3.54 -19.63
C LYS A 63 -9.64 -3.42 -18.54
N VAL A 64 -10.89 -3.71 -18.86
CA VAL A 64 -11.96 -3.82 -17.85
C VAL A 64 -12.34 -5.28 -17.67
N LEU A 65 -12.37 -5.74 -16.42
CA LEU A 65 -12.81 -7.09 -16.06
C LEU A 65 -14.13 -7.02 -15.31
N SER A 66 -15.15 -7.69 -15.82
CA SER A 66 -16.48 -7.69 -15.22
C SER A 66 -17.26 -8.96 -15.51
N GLY A 67 -18.37 -9.16 -14.74
CA GLY A 67 -19.32 -10.19 -15.04
C GLY A 67 -18.99 -11.58 -14.49
N LYS A 68 -19.83 -12.56 -14.84
CA LYS A 68 -19.79 -13.90 -14.27
C LYS A 68 -18.66 -14.77 -14.83
N ASN A 69 -18.17 -14.47 -16.02
CA ASN A 69 -17.13 -15.25 -16.70
C ASN A 69 -15.73 -14.72 -16.43
N TRP A 70 -15.56 -13.88 -15.43
CA TRP A 70 -14.33 -13.16 -15.12
C TRP A 70 -13.07 -14.03 -15.09
N GLN A 71 -13.17 -15.30 -14.66
CA GLN A 71 -12.02 -16.21 -14.61
C GLN A 71 -11.46 -16.49 -16.00
N ARG A 72 -12.35 -16.88 -16.92
CA ARG A 72 -11.98 -17.14 -18.32
C ARG A 72 -11.44 -15.86 -18.99
N ASP A 73 -12.10 -14.74 -18.72
CA ASP A 73 -11.72 -13.47 -19.34
C ASP A 73 -10.34 -13.01 -18.81
N LEU A 74 -10.06 -13.22 -17.50
CA LEU A 74 -8.78 -12.91 -16.89
C LEU A 74 -7.62 -13.77 -17.44
N GLU A 75 -7.87 -15.04 -17.81
CA GLU A 75 -6.86 -15.91 -18.43
C GLU A 75 -6.34 -15.37 -19.78
N LEU A 76 -7.13 -14.51 -20.42
CA LEU A 76 -6.77 -13.87 -21.70
C LEU A 76 -6.06 -12.51 -21.51
N ILE A 77 -5.92 -12.03 -20.28
CA ILE A 77 -5.34 -10.73 -19.95
C ILE A 77 -3.98 -10.94 -19.29
N SER A 78 -2.95 -10.40 -19.88
CA SER A 78 -1.56 -10.48 -19.41
C SER A 78 -0.88 -9.13 -19.59
N GLY A 79 0.04 -8.75 -18.70
CA GLY A 79 0.84 -7.54 -18.78
C GLY A 79 0.00 -6.25 -18.86
N SER A 80 -1.14 -6.21 -18.20
CA SER A 80 -2.15 -5.15 -18.36
C SER A 80 -2.52 -4.53 -17.01
N ILE A 81 -3.06 -3.31 -17.05
CA ILE A 81 -3.76 -2.72 -15.90
C ILE A 81 -5.24 -3.06 -16.02
N VAL A 82 -5.73 -3.87 -15.08
CA VAL A 82 -7.10 -4.40 -15.08
C VAL A 82 -7.96 -3.60 -14.12
N PHE A 83 -9.01 -2.96 -14.64
CA PHE A 83 -9.96 -2.15 -13.90
C PHE A 83 -11.18 -2.99 -13.53
N ILE A 84 -11.62 -2.93 -12.27
CA ILE A 84 -12.77 -3.69 -11.76
C ILE A 84 -13.64 -2.77 -10.92
N ASP A 85 -14.93 -2.65 -11.29
CA ASP A 85 -15.90 -1.82 -10.55
C ASP A 85 -16.49 -2.55 -9.33
N GLU A 86 -16.98 -1.78 -8.37
CA GLU A 86 -17.52 -2.24 -7.09
C GLU A 86 -18.69 -3.23 -7.20
N ASP A 87 -19.42 -3.22 -8.30
CA ASP A 87 -20.55 -4.12 -8.57
C ASP A 87 -20.11 -5.58 -8.80
N ASN A 88 -18.82 -5.83 -8.96
CA ASN A 88 -18.29 -7.16 -9.20
C ASN A 88 -17.99 -7.89 -7.89
N ALA A 89 -18.94 -8.67 -7.41
CA ALA A 89 -18.84 -9.41 -6.13
C ALA A 89 -17.62 -10.35 -6.06
N PHE A 90 -17.12 -10.84 -7.20
CA PHE A 90 -15.97 -11.72 -7.26
C PHE A 90 -14.69 -11.12 -6.68
N MET A 91 -14.52 -9.77 -6.69
CA MET A 91 -13.36 -9.10 -6.07
C MET A 91 -13.13 -9.47 -4.61
N ARG A 92 -14.21 -9.89 -3.90
CA ARG A 92 -14.16 -10.28 -2.48
C ARG A 92 -13.88 -11.75 -2.27
N SER A 93 -13.77 -12.52 -3.35
CA SER A 93 -13.60 -13.97 -3.28
C SER A 93 -12.11 -14.35 -3.09
N ARG A 94 -11.90 -15.54 -2.52
CA ARG A 94 -10.54 -16.12 -2.43
C ARG A 94 -10.03 -16.55 -3.79
N GLU A 95 -10.92 -16.94 -4.68
CA GLU A 95 -10.63 -17.34 -6.06
C GLU A 95 -10.03 -16.17 -6.82
N PHE A 96 -10.60 -14.97 -6.70
CA PHE A 96 -10.03 -13.76 -7.30
C PHE A 96 -8.67 -13.41 -6.69
N ALA A 97 -8.55 -13.46 -5.37
CA ALA A 97 -7.27 -13.18 -4.70
C ALA A 97 -6.17 -14.16 -5.16
N HIS A 98 -6.53 -15.43 -5.38
CA HIS A 98 -5.61 -16.42 -5.91
C HIS A 98 -5.24 -16.15 -7.38
N ALA A 99 -6.21 -15.84 -8.22
CA ALA A 99 -5.99 -15.54 -9.63
C ALA A 99 -5.13 -14.26 -9.79
N ALA A 100 -5.44 -13.20 -9.06
CA ALA A 100 -4.67 -11.96 -9.08
C ALA A 100 -3.21 -12.17 -8.65
N LYS A 101 -2.98 -12.99 -7.61
CA LYS A 101 -1.64 -13.32 -7.13
C LYS A 101 -0.79 -14.06 -8.17
N ASN A 102 -1.42 -14.88 -9.00
CA ASN A 102 -0.73 -15.73 -9.99
C ASN A 102 -0.72 -15.10 -11.40
N SER A 103 -1.13 -13.85 -11.52
CA SER A 103 -1.09 -13.10 -12.78
C SER A 103 0.10 -12.11 -12.79
N ASP A 104 0.43 -11.63 -13.98
CA ASP A 104 1.41 -10.55 -14.18
C ASP A 104 0.74 -9.18 -14.36
N ASN A 105 -0.56 -9.06 -14.06
CA ASN A 105 -1.33 -7.84 -14.22
C ASN A 105 -1.26 -6.94 -12.98
N TYR A 106 -1.49 -5.65 -13.17
CA TYR A 106 -1.83 -4.71 -12.10
C TYR A 106 -3.35 -4.51 -12.06
N TYR A 107 -3.89 -4.26 -10.87
CA TYR A 107 -5.33 -4.16 -10.66
C TYR A 107 -5.71 -2.82 -10.05
N VAL A 108 -6.70 -2.16 -10.63
CA VAL A 108 -7.36 -0.98 -10.09
C VAL A 108 -8.77 -1.40 -9.64
N LEU A 109 -8.96 -1.47 -8.34
CA LEU A 109 -10.18 -1.99 -7.71
C LEU A 109 -10.98 -0.84 -7.13
N VAL A 110 -12.20 -0.61 -7.62
CA VAL A 110 -13.13 0.31 -7.00
C VAL A 110 -13.83 -0.42 -5.85
N ALA A 111 -13.62 0.03 -4.61
CA ALA A 111 -14.18 -0.63 -3.44
C ALA A 111 -14.65 0.37 -2.39
N ARG A 112 -15.85 0.17 -1.83
CA ARG A 112 -16.36 0.92 -0.67
C ARG A 112 -15.90 0.31 0.64
N GLU A 113 -15.83 -1.02 0.67
CA GLU A 113 -15.45 -1.80 1.83
C GLU A 113 -14.02 -2.33 1.69
N ALA A 114 -13.44 -2.75 2.79
CA ALA A 114 -12.15 -3.43 2.77
C ALA A 114 -12.22 -4.75 2.00
N LEU A 115 -11.12 -5.12 1.35
CA LEU A 115 -10.95 -6.38 0.63
C LEU A 115 -9.93 -7.25 1.39
N PRO A 116 -10.34 -7.94 2.48
CA PRO A 116 -9.41 -8.60 3.41
C PRO A 116 -8.62 -9.76 2.78
N GLN A 117 -9.08 -10.28 1.64
CA GLN A 117 -8.38 -11.34 0.91
C GLN A 117 -7.18 -10.84 0.10
N LEU A 118 -7.06 -9.52 -0.07
CA LEU A 118 -6.03 -8.87 -0.88
C LEU A 118 -5.08 -8.05 0.00
N PRO A 119 -3.76 -8.29 -0.04
CA PRO A 119 -2.78 -7.57 0.78
C PRO A 119 -2.34 -6.27 0.09
N TYR A 120 -3.25 -5.29 -0.06
CA TYR A 120 -2.89 -4.01 -0.63
C TYR A 120 -2.27 -3.07 0.40
N SER A 121 -1.40 -2.20 -0.10
CA SER A 121 -0.72 -1.20 0.73
C SER A 121 -1.67 -0.07 1.15
N VAL A 122 -1.43 0.48 2.33
CA VAL A 122 -2.08 1.72 2.79
C VAL A 122 -1.79 2.88 1.84
N ASP A 123 -0.60 2.90 1.26
CA ASP A 123 -0.14 3.93 0.31
C ASP A 123 -0.77 3.83 -1.08
N GLU A 124 -1.43 2.72 -1.38
CA GLU A 124 -2.11 2.49 -2.66
C GLU A 124 -3.64 2.60 -2.55
N ILE A 125 -4.12 3.30 -1.54
CA ILE A 125 -5.54 3.66 -1.38
C ILE A 125 -5.72 5.12 -1.80
N TYR A 126 -6.46 5.32 -2.89
CA TYR A 126 -6.68 6.62 -3.49
C TYR A 126 -8.16 7.01 -3.51
N GLU A 127 -8.41 8.30 -3.52
CA GLU A 127 -9.69 8.89 -3.92
C GLU A 127 -9.50 9.81 -5.12
N LEU A 128 -10.51 9.88 -5.95
CA LEU A 128 -10.54 10.81 -7.08
C LEU A 128 -11.06 12.17 -6.62
N ARG A 129 -10.26 13.22 -6.86
CA ARG A 129 -10.63 14.61 -6.54
C ARG A 129 -10.61 15.45 -7.79
N ASN A 130 -11.62 16.31 -7.92
CA ASN A 130 -11.65 17.35 -8.95
C ASN A 130 -10.56 18.38 -8.62
N THR A 131 -9.63 18.55 -9.55
CA THR A 131 -8.49 19.47 -9.40
C THR A 131 -8.66 20.77 -10.16
N GLY A 132 -9.73 20.88 -10.96
CA GLY A 132 -10.03 22.08 -11.71
C GLY A 132 -11.02 21.84 -12.83
N ARG A 133 -11.47 22.95 -13.40
CA ARG A 133 -12.32 22.96 -14.58
C ARG A 133 -11.78 23.97 -15.57
N SER A 134 -11.58 23.56 -16.83
CA SER A 134 -11.27 24.57 -17.84
C SER A 134 -12.53 25.41 -18.07
N SER A 135 -12.43 26.71 -17.84
CA SER A 135 -13.48 27.67 -18.23
C SER A 135 -13.34 27.96 -19.72
N SER A 136 -14.17 27.34 -20.53
CA SER A 136 -14.38 27.83 -21.89
C SER A 136 -15.55 28.81 -21.88
N LYS A 137 -15.50 29.84 -22.75
CA LYS A 137 -16.62 30.75 -23.03
C LYS A 137 -17.86 29.97 -23.46
N TYR A 138 -17.68 28.74 -23.93
CA TYR A 138 -18.74 27.83 -24.34
C TYR A 138 -18.79 26.62 -23.40
N PRO A 139 -19.90 26.40 -22.66
CA PRO A 139 -20.02 25.27 -21.70
C PRO A 139 -19.76 23.89 -22.30
N ALA A 140 -20.04 23.71 -23.59
CA ALA A 140 -19.79 22.46 -24.32
C ALA A 140 -18.32 22.06 -24.39
N TYR A 141 -17.39 23.00 -24.23
CA TYR A 141 -15.94 22.77 -24.26
C TYR A 141 -15.30 22.82 -22.90
N SER A 142 -16.08 22.91 -21.82
CA SER A 142 -15.52 22.87 -20.48
C SER A 142 -15.17 21.44 -20.10
N ARG A 143 -13.91 21.22 -19.69
CA ARG A 143 -13.41 19.93 -19.23
C ARG A 143 -13.14 19.97 -17.73
N THR A 144 -13.56 18.92 -17.05
CA THR A 144 -13.22 18.69 -15.63
C THR A 144 -11.93 17.89 -15.56
N TYR A 145 -11.00 18.34 -14.73
CA TYR A 145 -9.74 17.64 -14.43
C TYR A 145 -9.88 16.95 -13.09
N THR A 146 -9.54 15.67 -13.06
CA THR A 146 -9.59 14.83 -11.87
C THR A 146 -8.26 14.10 -11.71
N SER A 147 -7.77 14.01 -10.51
CA SER A 147 -6.58 13.22 -10.18
C SER A 147 -6.81 12.36 -8.95
N ALA A 148 -6.03 11.29 -8.86
CA ALA A 148 -5.99 10.43 -7.70
C ALA A 148 -5.15 11.08 -6.60
N HIS A 149 -5.67 11.06 -5.37
CA HIS A 149 -5.01 11.53 -4.17
C HIS A 149 -5.01 10.41 -3.14
N LYS A 150 -3.88 10.19 -2.46
CA LYS A 150 -3.80 9.22 -1.37
C LYS A 150 -4.82 9.56 -0.29
N VAL A 151 -5.56 8.54 0.18
CA VAL A 151 -6.52 8.70 1.29
C VAL A 151 -5.78 8.86 2.60
N TYR A 152 -4.69 8.12 2.76
CA TYR A 152 -3.82 8.17 3.92
C TYR A 152 -2.49 8.80 3.54
N GLY A 153 -2.14 9.89 4.17
CA GLY A 153 -0.85 10.58 4.01
C GLY A 153 0.12 10.26 5.14
N PRO A 154 1.36 10.74 5.03
CA PRO A 154 2.35 10.65 6.10
C PRO A 154 1.80 11.30 7.38
N ARG A 155 1.98 10.62 8.51
CA ARG A 155 1.57 11.14 9.82
C ARG A 155 2.73 11.87 10.46
N GLN A 156 2.40 12.94 11.17
CA GLN A 156 3.36 13.62 12.03
C GLN A 156 3.35 12.95 13.40
N PHE A 157 4.54 12.74 13.93
CA PHE A 157 4.76 12.24 15.28
C PHE A 157 5.33 13.38 16.10
N ASP A 158 4.66 13.72 17.19
CA ASP A 158 5.01 14.83 18.09
C ASP A 158 5.92 14.39 19.25
N GLY A 159 6.30 13.11 19.29
CA GLY A 159 7.11 12.53 20.34
C GLY A 159 6.35 12.30 21.65
N ALA A 160 5.03 12.41 21.64
CA ALA A 160 4.24 12.06 22.81
C ALA A 160 4.43 10.59 23.18
N ARG A 161 4.78 10.34 24.47
CA ARG A 161 5.02 8.99 24.96
C ARG A 161 3.72 8.18 24.96
N PRO A 162 3.66 7.02 24.29
CA PRO A 162 2.50 6.15 24.33
C PRO A 162 2.44 5.37 25.67
N ASP A 163 1.23 5.02 26.11
CA ASP A 163 1.01 4.12 27.27
C ASP A 163 1.28 2.66 26.91
N LEU A 164 1.12 2.32 25.61
CA LEU A 164 1.29 0.97 25.07
C LEU A 164 1.74 1.03 23.61
N VAL A 165 2.65 0.15 23.23
CA VAL A 165 2.99 -0.13 21.85
C VAL A 165 2.40 -1.48 21.43
N VAL A 166 1.69 -1.49 20.31
CA VAL A 166 1.16 -2.71 19.68
C VAL A 166 1.88 -2.90 18.35
N VAL A 167 2.68 -3.96 18.26
CA VAL A 167 3.38 -4.34 17.01
C VAL A 167 2.56 -5.43 16.31
N GLU A 168 2.40 -5.31 15.00
CA GLU A 168 1.63 -6.24 14.21
C GLU A 168 2.18 -7.67 14.28
N ASP A 169 3.46 -7.82 13.97
CA ASP A 169 4.11 -9.12 13.88
C ASP A 169 4.57 -9.69 15.23
N SER A 170 5.17 -10.85 15.21
CA SER A 170 5.78 -11.53 16.37
C SER A 170 7.21 -12.00 16.10
N ASN A 171 7.85 -11.43 15.09
CA ASN A 171 9.14 -11.80 14.52
C ASN A 171 10.19 -10.70 14.77
N SER A 172 11.18 -10.58 13.89
CA SER A 172 12.29 -9.63 13.99
C SER A 172 11.86 -8.18 14.23
N GLY A 173 10.76 -7.72 13.59
CA GLY A 173 10.23 -6.37 13.83
C GLY A 173 9.75 -6.22 15.27
N PHE A 174 9.03 -7.22 15.81
CA PHE A 174 8.62 -7.22 17.21
C PHE A 174 9.82 -7.25 18.17
N ASP A 175 10.83 -8.07 17.88
CA ASP A 175 12.06 -8.16 18.71
C ASP A 175 12.72 -6.78 18.81
N PHE A 176 12.87 -6.08 17.68
CA PHE A 176 13.46 -4.75 17.62
C PHE A 176 12.66 -3.71 18.42
N PHE A 177 11.37 -3.55 18.13
CA PHE A 177 10.54 -2.55 18.80
C PHE A 177 10.31 -2.88 20.27
N SER A 178 10.26 -4.16 20.66
CA SER A 178 10.20 -4.58 22.05
C SER A 178 11.46 -4.18 22.83
N ALA A 179 12.65 -4.31 22.22
CA ALA A 179 13.90 -3.85 22.84
C ALA A 179 13.95 -2.31 23.01
N LEU A 180 13.41 -1.54 22.05
CA LEU A 180 13.27 -0.08 22.19
C LEU A 180 12.31 0.29 23.33
N CYS A 181 11.15 -0.35 23.37
CA CYS A 181 10.16 -0.14 24.40
C CYS A 181 10.67 -0.48 25.80
N GLN A 182 11.47 -1.55 25.93
CA GLN A 182 12.09 -1.93 27.20
C GLN A 182 13.03 -0.84 27.70
N LYS A 183 13.83 -0.22 26.80
CA LYS A 183 14.73 0.89 27.15
C LYS A 183 13.97 2.12 27.67
N SER A 184 12.86 2.46 27.03
CA SER A 184 12.01 3.60 27.40
C SER A 184 10.99 3.28 28.49
N GLY A 185 10.90 2.04 28.96
CA GLY A 185 9.95 1.61 29.99
C GLY A 185 8.50 1.69 29.54
N VAL A 186 8.22 1.51 28.22
CA VAL A 186 6.87 1.47 27.65
C VAL A 186 6.48 0.01 27.43
N PRO A 187 5.30 -0.44 27.86
CA PRO A 187 4.81 -1.78 27.54
C PRO A 187 4.71 -2.00 26.02
N CYS A 188 5.13 -3.18 25.56
CA CYS A 188 5.07 -3.57 24.16
C CYS A 188 4.43 -4.95 24.01
N VAL A 189 3.47 -5.09 23.11
CA VAL A 189 2.78 -6.36 22.85
C VAL A 189 2.71 -6.65 21.34
N SER A 190 2.83 -7.93 20.99
CA SER A 190 2.58 -8.37 19.62
C SER A 190 1.10 -8.66 19.41
N ALA A 191 0.54 -8.18 18.30
CA ALA A 191 -0.81 -8.56 17.86
C ALA A 191 -0.85 -9.94 17.21
N LYS A 192 0.31 -10.52 16.88
CA LYS A 192 0.44 -11.81 16.17
C LYS A 192 -0.28 -11.85 14.83
N GLY A 193 -0.13 -10.76 14.05
CA GLY A 193 -0.64 -10.58 12.71
C GLY A 193 -1.69 -9.49 12.57
N LYS A 194 -1.77 -8.92 11.37
CA LYS A 194 -2.55 -7.72 11.04
C LYS A 194 -4.05 -7.81 11.41
N THR A 195 -4.67 -8.97 11.21
CA THR A 195 -6.10 -9.19 11.51
C THR A 195 -6.44 -9.11 12.99
N ASN A 196 -5.44 -9.26 13.87
CA ASN A 196 -5.62 -9.17 15.32
C ASN A 196 -5.39 -7.77 15.88
N VAL A 197 -4.74 -6.87 15.12
CA VAL A 197 -4.39 -5.51 15.59
C VAL A 197 -5.61 -4.77 16.12
N PHE A 198 -6.71 -4.78 15.38
CA PHE A 198 -7.96 -4.14 15.82
C PHE A 198 -8.41 -4.62 17.20
N ARG A 199 -8.47 -5.95 17.41
CA ARG A 199 -8.89 -6.53 18.68
C ARG A 199 -7.91 -6.23 19.80
N THR A 200 -6.62 -6.35 19.54
CA THR A 200 -5.57 -6.06 20.53
C THR A 200 -5.65 -4.60 21.01
N VAL A 201 -5.81 -3.65 20.11
CA VAL A 201 -5.96 -2.22 20.42
C VAL A 201 -7.28 -1.93 21.13
N ARG A 202 -8.39 -2.51 20.69
CA ARG A 202 -9.71 -2.33 21.28
C ARG A 202 -9.73 -2.79 22.74
N ASP A 203 -9.19 -3.99 22.99
CA ASP A 203 -9.27 -4.66 24.30
C ASP A 203 -8.17 -4.17 25.28
N ALA A 204 -7.19 -3.40 24.81
CA ALA A 204 -6.17 -2.81 25.65
C ALA A 204 -6.76 -1.76 26.62
N GLY A 205 -6.33 -1.80 27.89
CA GLY A 205 -6.72 -0.81 28.91
C GLY A 205 -6.04 0.56 28.77
N ALA A 206 -5.06 0.69 27.87
CA ALA A 206 -4.31 1.92 27.61
C ALA A 206 -5.14 2.96 26.84
N ASN A 207 -4.89 4.26 27.10
CA ASN A 207 -5.56 5.36 26.41
C ASN A 207 -4.76 5.88 25.21
N SER A 208 -3.43 5.95 25.32
CA SER A 208 -2.52 6.36 24.24
C SER A 208 -1.77 5.14 23.70
N ILE A 209 -2.05 4.78 22.46
CA ILE A 209 -1.50 3.55 21.86
C ILE A 209 -0.78 3.88 20.56
N LEU A 210 0.47 3.46 20.47
CA LEU A 210 1.22 3.44 19.21
C LEU A 210 1.06 2.05 18.56
N VAL A 211 0.51 2.02 17.37
CA VAL A 211 0.45 0.81 16.52
C VAL A 211 1.57 0.86 15.50
N ILE A 212 2.34 -0.20 15.40
CA ILE A 212 3.40 -0.39 14.41
C ILE A 212 3.03 -1.59 13.54
N ALA A 213 2.89 -1.38 12.23
CA ALA A 213 2.51 -2.43 11.30
C ALA A 213 3.11 -2.22 9.90
N ASP A 214 3.24 -3.30 9.13
CA ASP A 214 3.77 -3.26 7.78
C ASP A 214 2.76 -2.62 6.81
N GLY A 215 3.00 -1.36 6.44
CA GLY A 215 2.14 -0.57 5.57
C GLY A 215 1.89 -1.20 4.20
N ALA A 216 2.85 -2.02 3.71
CA ALA A 216 2.75 -2.73 2.44
C ALA A 216 1.52 -3.64 2.30
N ALA A 217 0.99 -4.14 3.42
CA ALA A 217 -0.11 -5.09 3.42
C ALA A 217 -1.24 -4.75 4.41
N PHE A 218 -1.17 -3.61 5.10
CA PHE A 218 -2.11 -3.19 6.14
C PHE A 218 -3.36 -2.46 5.61
N GLY A 219 -3.45 -2.28 4.30
CA GLY A 219 -4.58 -1.56 3.68
C GLY A 219 -5.97 -2.06 4.06
N PRO A 220 -6.23 -3.38 4.13
CA PRO A 220 -7.53 -3.89 4.56
C PRO A 220 -7.93 -3.53 5.98
N GLU A 221 -6.96 -3.38 6.88
CA GLU A 221 -7.18 -3.18 8.32
C GLU A 221 -7.27 -1.70 8.73
N ILE A 222 -6.75 -0.80 7.88
CA ILE A 222 -6.50 0.60 8.24
C ILE A 222 -7.75 1.33 8.73
N GLU A 223 -8.90 1.17 8.07
CA GLU A 223 -10.14 1.88 8.43
C GLU A 223 -10.69 1.45 9.79
N THR A 224 -10.71 0.14 10.03
CA THR A 224 -11.22 -0.42 11.29
C THR A 224 -10.36 -0.04 12.47
N VAL A 225 -9.03 -0.06 12.29
CA VAL A 225 -8.08 0.38 13.33
C VAL A 225 -8.22 1.88 13.58
N LEU A 226 -8.28 2.71 12.52
CA LEU A 226 -8.47 4.15 12.66
C LEU A 226 -9.79 4.54 13.35
N ALA A 227 -10.84 3.76 13.17
CA ALA A 227 -12.13 4.02 13.83
C ALA A 227 -12.02 3.98 15.36
N LEU A 228 -11.04 3.25 15.92
CA LEU A 228 -10.74 3.25 17.37
C LEU A 228 -10.22 4.59 17.87
N GLY A 229 -9.69 5.44 17.01
CA GLY A 229 -9.25 6.80 17.34
C GLY A 229 -10.36 7.71 17.87
N ARG A 230 -11.63 7.31 17.78
CA ARG A 230 -12.76 7.99 18.43
C ARG A 230 -12.77 7.80 19.97
N TYR A 231 -12.12 6.76 20.47
CA TYR A 231 -12.16 6.33 21.85
C TYR A 231 -10.78 6.31 22.51
N LYS A 232 -9.72 6.33 21.72
CA LYS A 232 -8.33 6.23 22.17
C LYS A 232 -7.47 7.24 21.42
N ASN A 233 -6.42 7.73 22.05
CA ASN A 233 -5.37 8.44 21.36
C ASN A 233 -4.53 7.42 20.59
N LEU A 234 -4.72 7.35 19.28
CA LEU A 234 -4.15 6.31 18.43
C LEU A 234 -3.14 6.91 17.44
N LEU A 235 -1.90 6.51 17.58
CA LEU A 235 -0.84 6.79 16.63
C LEU A 235 -0.55 5.53 15.81
N LEU A 236 -0.39 5.68 14.50
CA LEU A 236 -0.03 4.58 13.61
C LEU A 236 1.29 4.90 12.91
N PHE A 237 2.28 4.08 13.15
CA PHE A 237 3.52 4.06 12.41
C PHE A 237 3.48 2.88 11.43
N LEU A 238 3.37 3.19 10.14
CA LEU A 238 3.15 2.21 9.07
C LEU A 238 4.28 2.34 8.03
N PRO A 239 5.51 1.91 8.40
CA PRO A 239 6.57 1.81 7.41
C PRO A 239 6.18 0.82 6.32
N GLU A 240 6.90 0.82 5.21
CA GLU A 240 6.68 -0.17 4.16
C GLU A 240 6.73 -1.59 4.75
N THR A 241 7.85 -1.94 5.39
CA THR A 241 8.06 -3.14 6.22
C THR A 241 9.18 -2.88 7.21
N PHE A 242 9.38 -3.78 8.17
CA PHE A 242 10.54 -3.71 9.05
C PHE A 242 11.85 -3.83 8.26
N GLU A 243 11.93 -4.74 7.30
CA GLU A 243 13.11 -4.92 6.46
C GLU A 243 13.42 -3.69 5.61
N TRP A 244 12.37 -3.02 5.10
CA TRP A 244 12.54 -1.73 4.43
C TRP A 244 13.13 -0.67 5.36
N LEU A 245 12.70 -0.61 6.62
CA LEU A 245 13.29 0.30 7.62
C LEU A 245 14.77 0.01 7.81
N VAL A 246 15.15 -1.25 7.95
CA VAL A 246 16.55 -1.66 8.11
C VAL A 246 17.37 -1.26 6.87
N LEU A 247 16.88 -1.55 5.67
CA LEU A 247 17.56 -1.19 4.41
C LEU A 247 17.72 0.33 4.25
N SER A 248 16.68 1.10 4.62
CA SER A 248 16.65 2.57 4.46
C SER A 248 17.36 3.33 5.59
N SER A 249 17.75 2.67 6.66
CA SER A 249 18.35 3.30 7.85
C SER A 249 19.73 3.92 7.62
N GLY A 250 20.43 3.52 6.53
CA GLY A 250 21.81 3.92 6.26
C GLY A 250 22.86 2.92 6.79
N LEU A 251 22.45 1.77 7.34
CA LEU A 251 23.35 0.65 7.65
C LEU A 251 24.04 0.11 6.38
N PHE A 252 23.30 0.10 5.27
CA PHE A 252 23.75 -0.36 3.96
C PHE A 252 23.86 0.82 3.01
N LYS A 253 25.06 1.07 2.49
CA LYS A 253 25.37 2.26 1.69
C LYS A 253 25.69 1.95 0.23
N ASP A 254 25.46 0.72 -0.21
CA ASP A 254 25.71 0.37 -1.59
C ASP A 254 24.70 1.06 -2.51
N LYS A 255 25.19 1.47 -3.70
CA LYS A 255 24.42 2.29 -4.65
C LYS A 255 23.18 1.56 -5.17
N LYS A 256 23.24 0.25 -5.35
CA LYS A 256 22.13 -0.55 -5.86
C LYS A 256 20.97 -0.58 -4.87
N THR A 257 21.25 -0.80 -3.58
CA THR A 257 20.24 -0.76 -2.52
C THR A 257 19.60 0.64 -2.43
N GLN A 258 20.38 1.71 -2.51
CA GLN A 258 19.85 3.06 -2.47
C GLN A 258 18.93 3.37 -3.67
N ASP A 259 19.31 2.98 -4.88
CA ASP A 259 18.48 3.16 -6.07
C ASP A 259 17.19 2.35 -5.99
N MET A 260 17.26 1.10 -5.54
CA MET A 260 16.09 0.24 -5.31
C MET A 260 15.11 0.85 -4.29
N LEU A 261 15.61 1.48 -3.23
CA LEU A 261 14.75 2.11 -2.22
C LEU A 261 14.08 3.38 -2.73
N LEU A 262 14.73 4.11 -3.67
CA LEU A 262 14.16 5.30 -4.31
C LEU A 262 13.11 4.94 -5.37
N HIS A 263 13.33 3.85 -6.10
CA HIS A 263 12.50 3.43 -7.23
C HIS A 263 12.06 1.96 -7.12
N PRO A 264 11.40 1.55 -6.01
CA PRO A 264 11.12 0.13 -5.75
C PRO A 264 10.25 -0.52 -6.82
N ALA A 265 9.33 0.22 -7.43
CA ALA A 265 8.47 -0.29 -8.50
C ALA A 265 9.26 -0.83 -9.70
N ASP A 266 10.44 -0.25 -10.00
CA ASP A 266 11.28 -0.67 -11.13
C ASP A 266 12.01 -1.99 -10.85
N TYR A 267 12.11 -2.39 -9.59
CA TYR A 267 12.82 -3.59 -9.14
C TYR A 267 11.89 -4.75 -8.80
N ILE A 268 10.63 -4.47 -8.45
CA ILE A 268 9.70 -5.48 -7.93
C ILE A 268 8.83 -6.03 -9.07
N GLU A 269 9.14 -7.26 -9.48
CA GLU A 269 8.29 -7.99 -10.43
C GLU A 269 7.09 -8.60 -9.71
N ASN A 270 5.86 -8.17 -10.06
CA ASN A 270 4.64 -8.57 -9.35
C ASN A 270 4.29 -10.05 -9.50
N SER A 271 4.66 -10.69 -10.58
CA SER A 271 4.48 -12.14 -10.76
C SER A 271 5.35 -12.96 -9.79
N GLU A 272 6.46 -12.39 -9.31
CA GLU A 272 7.33 -13.00 -8.32
C GLU A 272 6.99 -12.54 -6.90
N PHE A 273 6.66 -11.25 -6.72
CA PHE A 273 6.40 -10.62 -5.44
C PHE A 273 5.03 -9.94 -5.42
N PHE A 274 3.99 -10.68 -5.07
CA PHE A 274 2.65 -10.12 -4.93
C PHE A 274 2.54 -9.09 -3.79
N SER A 275 3.41 -9.17 -2.78
CA SER A 275 3.58 -8.18 -1.71
C SER A 275 5.02 -7.67 -1.68
N TRP A 276 5.19 -6.37 -1.56
CA TRP A 276 6.50 -5.73 -1.41
C TRP A 276 7.24 -6.17 -0.14
N GLU A 277 6.52 -6.57 0.90
CA GLU A 277 7.08 -7.18 2.10
C GLU A 277 8.02 -8.35 1.76
N ARG A 278 7.56 -9.28 0.91
CA ARG A 278 8.37 -10.45 0.53
C ARG A 278 9.62 -10.07 -0.25
N PHE A 279 9.53 -9.02 -1.05
CA PHE A 279 10.67 -8.50 -1.79
C PHE A 279 11.73 -7.93 -0.84
N PHE A 280 11.36 -7.02 0.06
CA PHE A 280 12.31 -6.42 0.98
C PHE A 280 12.91 -7.43 1.96
N THR A 281 12.13 -8.40 2.42
CA THR A 281 12.64 -9.52 3.21
C THR A 281 13.75 -10.27 2.46
N ARG A 282 13.49 -10.64 1.19
CA ARG A 282 14.50 -11.33 0.36
C ARG A 282 15.73 -10.47 0.13
N GLN A 283 15.56 -9.18 -0.18
CA GLN A 283 16.69 -8.28 -0.40
C GLN A 283 17.57 -8.15 0.85
N LEU A 284 16.98 -8.02 2.03
CA LEU A 284 17.75 -7.92 3.28
C LEU A 284 18.47 -9.23 3.60
N VAL A 285 17.82 -10.38 3.41
CA VAL A 285 18.45 -11.70 3.60
C VAL A 285 19.63 -11.89 2.65
N GLU A 286 19.46 -11.60 1.35
CA GLU A 286 20.52 -11.74 0.35
C GLU A 286 21.69 -10.78 0.61
N LEU A 287 21.40 -9.53 0.96
CA LEU A 287 22.42 -8.51 1.22
C LEU A 287 23.27 -8.83 2.44
N THR A 288 22.68 -9.47 3.46
CA THR A 288 23.35 -9.77 4.74
C THR A 288 23.86 -11.19 4.84
N ALA A 289 23.70 -12.00 3.79
CA ALA A 289 24.16 -13.37 3.79
C ALA A 289 25.66 -13.48 4.08
N GLY A 290 26.02 -14.30 5.08
CA GLY A 290 27.40 -14.56 5.43
C GLY A 290 28.12 -13.44 6.18
N CYS A 291 27.45 -12.35 6.56
CA CYS A 291 28.02 -11.30 7.40
C CYS A 291 27.47 -11.36 8.84
N TYR A 292 28.08 -10.60 9.75
CA TYR A 292 27.65 -10.55 11.16
C TYR A 292 26.24 -9.99 11.37
N LEU A 293 25.69 -9.27 10.39
CA LEU A 293 24.32 -8.78 10.35
C LEU A 293 23.36 -9.72 9.59
N ALA A 294 23.72 -11.02 9.43
CA ALA A 294 22.85 -11.97 8.76
C ALA A 294 21.41 -11.88 9.30
N TYR A 295 20.46 -11.61 8.42
CA TYR A 295 19.06 -11.37 8.76
C TYR A 295 18.22 -12.62 8.57
N GLU A 296 17.40 -12.93 9.56
CA GLU A 296 16.33 -13.92 9.47
C GLU A 296 15.01 -13.30 9.93
N LYS A 297 13.94 -13.51 9.17
CA LYS A 297 12.63 -12.91 9.51
C LYS A 297 12.07 -13.45 10.82
N SER A 298 12.31 -14.70 11.14
CA SER A 298 11.74 -15.39 12.29
C SER A 298 12.28 -14.90 13.65
N SER A 299 13.50 -14.36 13.68
CA SER A 299 14.15 -13.90 14.91
C SER A 299 15.23 -12.88 14.58
N LEU A 300 15.24 -11.75 15.28
CA LEU A 300 16.21 -10.70 15.05
C LEU A 300 17.60 -11.13 15.51
N ASN A 301 18.57 -11.02 14.61
CA ASN A 301 19.98 -11.19 14.99
C ASN A 301 20.37 -10.13 16.05
N PRO A 302 20.91 -10.53 17.21
CA PRO A 302 21.27 -9.60 18.29
C PRO A 302 22.21 -8.47 17.88
N ALA A 303 22.99 -8.65 16.82
CA ALA A 303 23.89 -7.62 16.28
C ALA A 303 23.14 -6.32 15.89
N TYR A 304 21.87 -6.39 15.49
CA TYR A 304 21.05 -5.20 15.21
C TYR A 304 20.72 -4.40 16.48
N LEU A 305 20.79 -5.00 17.66
CA LEU A 305 20.53 -4.37 18.95
C LEU A 305 21.81 -3.85 19.63
N GLU A 306 22.98 -4.09 19.05
CA GLU A 306 24.23 -3.51 19.53
C GLU A 306 24.23 -1.99 19.39
N ALA A 307 24.93 -1.28 20.27
CA ALA A 307 24.82 0.17 20.42
C ALA A 307 25.00 0.95 19.11
N GLY A 308 25.94 0.54 18.24
CA GLY A 308 26.20 1.24 16.96
C GLY A 308 25.08 1.06 15.94
N GLN A 309 24.66 -0.18 15.69
CA GLN A 309 23.64 -0.53 14.72
C GLN A 309 22.26 -0.02 15.16
N ARG A 310 21.98 -0.21 16.44
CA ARG A 310 20.72 0.27 17.04
C ARG A 310 20.61 1.80 16.94
N ALA A 311 21.66 2.56 17.22
CA ALA A 311 21.63 4.02 17.10
C ALA A 311 21.34 4.48 15.66
N ILE A 312 21.89 3.79 14.65
CA ILE A 312 21.61 4.09 13.24
C ILE A 312 20.14 3.80 12.90
N LEU A 313 19.59 2.68 13.35
CA LEU A 313 18.19 2.33 13.15
C LEU A 313 17.26 3.32 13.87
N GLU A 314 17.52 3.62 15.16
CA GLU A 314 16.76 4.60 15.94
C GLU A 314 16.73 5.98 15.26
N ALA A 315 17.88 6.44 14.75
CA ALA A 315 18.00 7.74 14.06
C ALA A 315 17.20 7.82 12.74
N SER A 316 16.85 6.69 12.14
CA SER A 316 16.02 6.63 10.92
C SER A 316 14.52 6.63 11.21
N LEU A 317 14.12 6.41 12.47
CA LEU A 317 12.71 6.44 12.87
C LEU A 317 12.22 7.87 13.09
N PRO A 318 10.93 8.15 12.86
CA PRO A 318 10.35 9.39 13.33
C PRO A 318 10.31 9.38 14.88
N ASN A 319 10.09 10.57 15.48
CA ASN A 319 9.99 10.65 16.93
C ASN A 319 8.72 9.95 17.45
N LEU A 320 8.86 8.67 17.81
CA LEU A 320 7.77 7.81 18.27
C LEU A 320 7.46 7.96 19.78
N GLY A 321 8.18 8.83 20.51
CA GLY A 321 8.07 8.97 21.97
C GLY A 321 8.64 7.77 22.75
N LEU A 322 9.62 7.08 22.17
CA LEU A 322 10.28 5.91 22.75
C LEU A 322 11.75 6.17 23.13
N GLU A 323 12.11 7.44 23.30
CA GLU A 323 13.46 7.86 23.72
C GLU A 323 13.69 7.68 25.24
#